data_80cab9f80cd167084a4ab1503d7c4bf7
#
_entry.id   80cab9f80cd167084a4ab1503d7c4bf7
#
_cell.length_a   1.000
_cell.length_b   1.000
_cell.length_c   1.000
_cell.angle_alpha   90.00
_cell.angle_beta   90.00
_cell.angle_gamma   90.00
#
_symmetry.space_group_name_H-M   'P 1'
#
loop_
_entity.id
_entity.type
_entity.pdbx_description
1 polymer ?
#
loop_
_entity_poly.entity_id
_entity_poly.type
_entity_poly.pdbx_seq_one_letter_code
_entity_poly.pdbx_strand_id
1 'polypeptide(L)'
;MGPPTKRGYPLMNKIEVDYICSLVSKENSLFEWGSGNSTIFFSEIAKSVCSVEHNYYWFNRISEEIKEREIKNINLAWVRPNMPYRHFVNGHSLLMDMRGIEFSNYINAINYFPNRNYDFFVLDGRARPQCAEMALRFCHEGSIVFMQEFYRARYSVVLEWYEMEDRIENMAVLKPKKKFLNWRPKIEMYPDV
;
A
#
# COMPACT_ATOMS: atom_id res chain seq x y z
N MET A 1 15.69 14.17 -12.17
CA MET A 1 14.77 14.78 -11.17
C MET A 1 13.53 15.18 -11.92
N GLY A 2 12.36 14.61 -11.59
CA GLY A 2 11.07 15.02 -12.17
C GLY A 2 10.69 16.44 -11.69
N PRO A 3 9.73 17.12 -12.38
CA PRO A 3 9.27 18.45 -11.98
C PRO A 3 8.71 18.39 -10.57
N PRO A 4 8.81 19.47 -9.79
CA PRO A 4 8.25 19.54 -8.45
C PRO A 4 6.74 19.29 -8.56
N THR A 5 6.30 18.14 -8.08
CA THR A 5 4.88 17.83 -7.99
C THR A 5 4.20 18.91 -7.13
N LYS A 6 3.02 19.38 -7.55
CA LYS A 6 2.20 20.27 -6.71
C LYS A 6 2.11 19.61 -5.32
N ARG A 7 2.50 20.39 -4.29
CA ARG A 7 2.56 19.94 -2.90
C ARG A 7 1.24 19.22 -2.55
N GLY A 8 1.29 17.90 -2.32
CA GLY A 8 0.14 17.12 -1.91
C GLY A 8 -0.62 16.33 -3.00
N TYR A 9 -0.22 16.37 -4.28
CA TYR A 9 -0.85 15.53 -5.29
C TYR A 9 -0.12 14.18 -5.41
N PRO A 10 -0.84 13.02 -5.53
CA PRO A 10 -0.23 11.70 -5.70
C PRO A 10 0.73 11.62 -6.89
N LEU A 11 1.77 10.80 -6.79
CA LEU A 11 2.67 10.47 -7.91
C LEU A 11 2.07 9.38 -8.82
N MET A 12 0.76 9.40 -8.98
CA MET A 12 -0.02 8.52 -9.83
C MET A 12 -0.49 9.27 -11.08
N ASN A 13 -0.89 8.54 -12.11
CA ASN A 13 -1.56 9.13 -13.26
C ASN A 13 -2.87 9.80 -12.79
N LYS A 14 -3.20 10.96 -13.39
CA LYS A 14 -4.42 11.68 -13.04
C LYS A 14 -5.68 10.82 -13.19
N ILE A 15 -5.74 10.00 -14.25
CA ILE A 15 -6.89 9.12 -14.51
C ILE A 15 -7.04 8.08 -13.39
N GLU A 16 -5.93 7.53 -12.89
CA GLU A 16 -5.92 6.59 -11.76
C GLU A 16 -6.43 7.27 -10.47
N VAL A 17 -5.97 8.49 -10.20
CA VAL A 17 -6.42 9.28 -9.05
C VAL A 17 -7.90 9.61 -9.15
N ASP A 18 -8.38 10.08 -10.31
CA ASP A 18 -9.78 10.40 -10.54
C ASP A 18 -10.67 9.15 -10.33
N TYR A 19 -10.20 7.97 -10.78
CA TYR A 19 -10.92 6.71 -10.57
C TYR A 19 -11.00 6.36 -9.07
N ILE A 20 -9.89 6.44 -8.32
CA ILE A 20 -9.90 6.20 -6.88
C ILE A 20 -10.87 7.18 -6.19
N CYS A 21 -10.85 8.47 -6.55
CA CYS A 21 -11.77 9.47 -6.01
C CYS A 21 -13.24 9.19 -6.29
N SER A 22 -13.55 8.48 -7.38
CA SER A 22 -14.94 8.12 -7.69
C SER A 22 -15.50 7.02 -6.77
N LEU A 23 -14.63 6.27 -6.09
CA LEU A 23 -15.00 5.14 -5.24
C LEU A 23 -14.81 5.45 -3.74
N VAL A 24 -13.77 6.20 -3.37
CA VAL A 24 -13.43 6.48 -1.97
C VAL A 24 -14.23 7.68 -1.45
N SER A 25 -14.77 7.56 -0.25
CA SER A 25 -15.55 8.60 0.42
C SER A 25 -15.14 8.75 1.90
N LYS A 26 -15.67 9.77 2.57
CA LYS A 26 -15.48 10.02 4.01
C LYS A 26 -16.04 8.93 4.95
N GLU A 27 -16.71 7.93 4.43
CA GLU A 27 -17.16 6.76 5.18
C GLU A 27 -16.13 5.63 5.18
N ASN A 28 -15.17 5.66 4.26
CA ASN A 28 -14.27 4.56 3.99
C ASN A 28 -12.95 4.64 4.74
N SER A 29 -12.46 3.49 5.16
CA SER A 29 -11.13 3.26 5.72
C SER A 29 -10.17 2.78 4.63
N LEU A 30 -8.95 3.33 4.62
CA LEU A 30 -7.93 3.02 3.62
C LEU A 30 -6.64 2.56 4.29
N PHE A 31 -6.02 1.51 3.74
CA PHE A 31 -4.67 1.10 4.09
C PHE A 31 -3.73 1.22 2.90
N GLU A 32 -2.54 1.79 3.11
CA GLU A 32 -1.55 2.04 2.07
C GLU A 32 -0.20 1.42 2.44
N TRP A 33 0.39 0.66 1.52
CA TRP A 33 1.79 0.29 1.56
C TRP A 33 2.58 1.16 0.57
N GLY A 34 3.46 2.00 1.08
CA GLY A 34 4.23 2.97 0.31
C GLY A 34 3.70 4.39 0.47
N SER A 35 4.04 5.02 1.60
CA SER A 35 3.59 6.38 1.91
C SER A 35 4.19 7.42 0.99
N GLY A 36 3.41 8.42 0.66
CA GLY A 36 3.83 9.54 -0.17
C GLY A 36 2.82 10.68 -0.16
N ASN A 37 2.85 11.49 -1.21
CA ASN A 37 1.83 12.53 -1.37
C ASN A 37 0.41 11.94 -1.42
N SER A 38 0.27 10.69 -1.87
CA SER A 38 -0.98 9.92 -1.86
C SER A 38 -1.58 9.81 -0.46
N THR A 39 -0.75 9.55 0.56
CA THR A 39 -1.18 9.46 1.97
C THR A 39 -1.91 10.74 2.41
N ILE A 40 -1.30 11.90 2.12
CA ILE A 40 -1.90 13.21 2.43
C ILE A 40 -3.19 13.41 1.65
N PHE A 41 -3.15 13.13 0.35
CA PHE A 41 -4.30 13.29 -0.54
C PHE A 41 -5.49 12.39 -0.10
N PHE A 42 -5.23 11.13 0.19
CA PHE A 42 -6.29 10.20 0.63
C PHE A 42 -6.91 10.60 1.97
N SER A 43 -6.16 11.28 2.84
CA SER A 43 -6.73 11.81 4.09
C SER A 43 -7.82 12.86 3.86
N GLU A 44 -7.78 13.55 2.71
CA GLU A 44 -8.78 14.55 2.34
C GLU A 44 -10.09 13.93 1.84
N ILE A 45 -10.07 12.68 1.36
CA ILE A 45 -11.24 12.00 0.77
C ILE A 45 -11.74 10.80 1.57
N ALA A 46 -10.89 10.17 2.39
CA ALA A 46 -11.23 9.01 3.21
C ALA A 46 -11.58 9.40 4.66
N LYS A 47 -12.27 8.52 5.38
CA LYS A 47 -12.53 8.61 6.82
C LYS A 47 -11.24 8.50 7.61
N SER A 48 -10.42 7.51 7.28
CA SER A 48 -9.14 7.25 7.93
C SER A 48 -8.15 6.62 6.95
N VAL A 49 -6.88 6.98 7.10
CA VAL A 49 -5.77 6.41 6.33
C VAL A 49 -4.77 5.80 7.31
N CYS A 50 -4.45 4.53 7.12
CA CYS A 50 -3.30 3.88 7.75
C CYS A 50 -2.25 3.66 6.65
N SER A 51 -1.01 4.09 6.88
CA SER A 51 0.03 4.00 5.86
C SER A 51 1.36 3.55 6.44
N VAL A 52 2.08 2.74 5.68
CA VAL A 52 3.39 2.18 6.06
C VAL A 52 4.44 2.58 5.06
N GLU A 53 5.58 3.09 5.55
CA GLU A 53 6.72 3.48 4.72
C GLU A 53 8.00 2.79 5.19
N HIS A 54 8.79 2.29 4.23
CA HIS A 54 10.08 1.66 4.51
C HIS A 54 11.26 2.62 4.37
N ASN A 55 11.10 3.67 3.57
CA ASN A 55 12.12 4.68 3.31
C ASN A 55 12.00 5.81 4.33
N TYR A 56 13.06 6.00 5.14
CA TYR A 56 13.08 6.98 6.21
C TYR A 56 12.90 8.43 5.72
N TYR A 57 13.44 8.75 4.56
CA TYR A 57 13.32 10.10 3.98
C TYR A 57 11.84 10.41 3.64
N TRP A 58 11.13 9.49 3.01
CA TRP A 58 9.71 9.65 2.70
C TRP A 58 8.85 9.69 3.96
N PHE A 59 9.13 8.79 4.91
CA PHE A 59 8.43 8.80 6.19
C PHE A 59 8.54 10.14 6.91
N ASN A 60 9.76 10.69 7.05
CA ASN A 60 9.96 11.99 7.71
C ASN A 60 9.23 13.10 6.99
N ARG A 61 9.37 13.19 5.67
CA ARG A 61 8.71 14.20 4.86
C ARG A 61 7.18 14.19 5.05
N ILE A 62 6.56 13.01 5.02
CA ILE A 62 5.12 12.89 5.20
C ILE A 62 4.71 13.16 6.64
N SER A 63 5.53 12.74 7.63
CA SER A 63 5.29 13.05 9.04
C SER A 63 5.31 14.55 9.33
N GLU A 64 6.25 15.28 8.73
CA GLU A 64 6.32 16.76 8.84
C GLU A 64 5.08 17.40 8.23
N GLU A 65 4.65 16.97 7.04
CA GLU A 65 3.48 17.51 6.37
C GLU A 65 2.17 17.22 7.13
N ILE A 66 2.04 16.02 7.73
CA ILE A 66 0.91 15.67 8.63
C ILE A 66 0.87 16.64 9.82
N LYS A 67 2.03 16.92 10.43
CA LYS A 67 2.13 17.82 11.56
C LYS A 67 1.83 19.29 11.18
N GLU A 68 2.43 19.78 10.09
CA GLU A 68 2.23 21.15 9.60
C GLU A 68 0.78 21.44 9.24
N ARG A 69 0.07 20.47 8.67
CA ARG A 69 -1.34 20.59 8.27
C ARG A 69 -2.32 20.15 9.37
N GLU A 70 -1.83 19.74 10.53
CA GLU A 70 -2.63 19.23 11.65
C GLU A 70 -3.61 18.10 11.26
N ILE A 71 -3.20 17.20 10.34
CA ILE A 71 -4.05 16.11 9.85
C ILE A 71 -4.22 15.08 10.97
N LYS A 72 -5.47 14.73 11.31
CA LYS A 72 -5.81 13.87 12.47
C LYS A 72 -6.23 12.45 12.09
N ASN A 73 -6.54 12.20 10.84
CA ASN A 73 -7.08 10.92 10.36
C ASN A 73 -6.05 10.05 9.63
N ILE A 74 -4.74 10.33 9.82
CA ILE A 74 -3.65 9.50 9.32
C ILE A 74 -2.95 8.81 10.48
N ASN A 75 -2.77 7.48 10.36
CA ASN A 75 -1.85 6.69 11.17
C ASN A 75 -0.69 6.27 10.27
N LEU A 76 0.49 6.86 10.46
CA LEU A 76 1.68 6.61 9.66
C LEU A 76 2.71 5.83 10.47
N ALA A 77 3.27 4.76 9.91
CA ALA A 77 4.35 3.98 10.52
C ALA A 77 5.57 3.88 9.61
N TRP A 78 6.76 4.02 10.22
CA TRP A 78 8.01 3.69 9.56
C TRP A 78 8.45 2.28 9.92
N VAL A 79 8.65 1.44 8.91
CA VAL A 79 9.05 0.04 9.09
C VAL A 79 10.25 -0.27 8.23
N ARG A 80 11.39 -0.44 8.87
CA ARG A 80 12.66 -0.74 8.18
C ARG A 80 12.58 -2.08 7.46
N PRO A 81 13.23 -2.19 6.29
CA PRO A 81 13.49 -3.51 5.70
C PRO A 81 14.29 -4.40 6.66
N ASN A 82 14.03 -5.69 6.61
CA ASN A 82 14.71 -6.68 7.46
C ASN A 82 16.18 -6.90 7.08
N MET A 83 16.57 -6.56 5.83
CA MET A 83 17.91 -6.75 5.31
C MET A 83 18.83 -5.55 5.61
N PRO A 84 20.14 -5.79 5.82
CA PRO A 84 21.12 -4.72 5.98
C PRO A 84 21.16 -3.78 4.77
N TYR A 85 21.37 -2.49 5.02
CA TYR A 85 21.39 -1.41 4.01
C TYR A 85 22.38 -1.65 2.85
N ARG A 86 23.45 -2.44 3.05
CA ARG A 86 24.43 -2.81 2.02
C ARG A 86 23.85 -3.55 0.79
N HIS A 87 22.64 -4.07 0.91
CA HIS A 87 21.94 -4.73 -0.21
C HIS A 87 21.13 -3.76 -1.07
N PHE A 88 21.21 -2.46 -0.77
CA PHE A 88 20.54 -1.42 -1.54
C PHE A 88 21.55 -0.69 -2.42
N VAL A 89 21.28 -0.60 -3.70
CA VAL A 89 22.03 0.24 -4.64
C VAL A 89 21.17 1.46 -4.95
N ASN A 90 21.70 2.66 -4.69
CA ASN A 90 20.98 3.94 -4.89
C ASN A 90 19.58 4.00 -4.25
N GLY A 91 19.42 3.42 -3.06
CA GLY A 91 18.12 3.36 -2.38
C GLY A 91 17.12 2.37 -2.97
N HIS A 92 17.53 1.60 -3.99
CA HIS A 92 16.73 0.53 -4.58
C HIS A 92 17.43 -0.80 -4.36
N SER A 93 16.71 -1.79 -3.84
CA SER A 93 17.20 -3.15 -3.85
C SER A 93 16.95 -3.79 -5.21
N LEU A 94 17.99 -4.37 -5.77
CA LEU A 94 17.92 -5.08 -7.06
C LEU A 94 17.14 -6.41 -6.98
N LEU A 95 16.90 -6.92 -5.75
CA LEU A 95 16.33 -8.26 -5.53
C LEU A 95 14.93 -8.24 -4.88
N MET A 96 14.41 -7.11 -4.50
CA MET A 96 13.42 -6.97 -3.45
C MET A 96 11.96 -7.19 -3.82
N ASP A 97 11.62 -7.06 -5.09
CA ASP A 97 10.23 -7.33 -5.48
C ASP A 97 9.93 -8.84 -5.61
N MET A 98 10.94 -9.69 -5.41
CA MET A 98 10.84 -11.12 -5.73
C MET A 98 10.79 -12.06 -4.51
N ARG A 99 11.16 -11.63 -3.31
CA ARG A 99 11.33 -12.58 -2.20
C ARG A 99 10.52 -12.30 -0.94
N GLY A 100 9.89 -11.15 -0.77
CA GLY A 100 9.07 -10.84 0.40
C GLY A 100 9.79 -10.86 1.76
N ILE A 101 10.80 -11.74 1.94
CA ILE A 101 11.55 -11.94 3.19
C ILE A 101 12.23 -10.66 3.66
N GLU A 102 12.81 -9.89 2.75
CA GLU A 102 13.48 -8.62 3.08
C GLU A 102 12.53 -7.55 3.59
N PHE A 103 11.23 -7.75 3.39
CA PHE A 103 10.15 -6.84 3.79
C PHE A 103 9.12 -7.49 4.71
N SER A 104 9.45 -8.59 5.39
CA SER A 104 8.48 -9.29 6.23
C SER A 104 7.85 -8.37 7.28
N ASN A 105 8.64 -7.54 7.97
CA ASN A 105 8.11 -6.58 8.94
C ASN A 105 7.21 -5.52 8.29
N TYR A 106 7.58 -5.04 7.09
CA TYR A 106 6.81 -4.07 6.33
C TYR A 106 5.47 -4.66 5.85
N ILE A 107 5.48 -5.90 5.36
CA ILE A 107 4.27 -6.62 4.93
C ILE A 107 3.35 -6.84 6.13
N ASN A 108 3.91 -7.29 7.27
CA ASN A 108 3.18 -7.60 8.49
C ASN A 108 2.71 -6.36 9.28
N ALA A 109 3.19 -5.16 8.95
CA ALA A 109 2.92 -3.95 9.72
C ALA A 109 1.42 -3.64 9.88
N ILE A 110 0.58 -4.04 8.93
CA ILE A 110 -0.87 -3.88 9.03
C ILE A 110 -1.47 -4.50 10.30
N ASN A 111 -0.86 -5.57 10.84
CA ASN A 111 -1.34 -6.23 12.06
C ASN A 111 -1.29 -5.33 13.31
N TYR A 112 -0.46 -4.30 13.30
CA TYR A 112 -0.26 -3.38 14.43
C TYR A 112 -1.16 -2.14 14.38
N PHE A 113 -1.91 -1.96 13.30
CA PHE A 113 -2.87 -0.87 13.19
C PHE A 113 -4.22 -1.23 13.84
N PRO A 114 -4.99 -0.23 14.30
CA PRO A 114 -6.20 -0.48 15.09
C PRO A 114 -7.34 -1.13 14.30
N ASN A 115 -7.44 -0.82 13.00
CA ASN A 115 -8.50 -1.37 12.16
C ASN A 115 -8.22 -2.82 11.79
N ARG A 116 -9.27 -3.63 11.79
CA ARG A 116 -9.19 -5.05 11.39
C ARG A 116 -9.81 -5.33 10.03
N ASN A 117 -10.55 -4.37 9.47
CA ASN A 117 -11.11 -4.42 8.12
C ASN A 117 -10.89 -3.06 7.47
N TYR A 118 -10.56 -3.07 6.18
CA TYR A 118 -10.40 -1.87 5.37
C TYR A 118 -11.25 -1.99 4.11
N ASP A 119 -11.84 -0.86 3.71
CA ASP A 119 -12.62 -0.78 2.46
C ASP A 119 -11.71 -0.73 1.25
N PHE A 120 -10.57 -0.03 1.38
CA PHE A 120 -9.61 0.16 0.29
C PHE A 120 -8.18 -0.11 0.73
N PHE A 121 -7.42 -0.69 -0.21
CA PHE A 121 -5.98 -0.87 -0.07
C PHE A 121 -5.27 -0.23 -1.27
N VAL A 122 -4.15 0.45 -1.01
CA VAL A 122 -3.27 1.01 -2.03
C VAL A 122 -1.90 0.36 -1.92
N LEU A 123 -1.46 -0.29 -2.98
CA LEU A 123 -0.18 -0.99 -3.06
C LEU A 123 0.73 -0.25 -4.04
N ASP A 124 1.49 0.71 -3.53
CA ASP A 124 2.46 1.50 -4.31
C ASP A 124 3.89 1.42 -3.79
N GLY A 125 4.11 0.69 -2.71
CA GLY A 125 5.42 0.48 -2.09
C GLY A 125 6.18 -0.73 -2.64
N ARG A 126 6.83 -1.47 -1.75
CA ARG A 126 7.61 -2.68 -2.03
C ARG A 126 6.83 -3.95 -1.71
N ALA A 127 7.32 -5.08 -2.24
CA ALA A 127 6.73 -6.41 -2.01
C ALA A 127 5.21 -6.45 -2.28
N ARG A 128 4.74 -5.75 -3.31
CA ARG A 128 3.30 -5.55 -3.60
C ARG A 128 2.49 -6.85 -3.67
N PRO A 129 2.97 -7.94 -4.32
CA PRO A 129 2.22 -9.20 -4.31
C PRO A 129 2.02 -9.77 -2.91
N GLN A 130 3.06 -9.71 -2.06
CA GLN A 130 3.00 -10.21 -0.68
C GLN A 130 2.14 -9.29 0.20
N CYS A 131 2.18 -7.97 -0.04
CA CYS A 131 1.25 -7.03 0.60
C CYS A 131 -0.19 -7.31 0.19
N ALA A 132 -0.45 -7.65 -1.08
CA ALA A 132 -1.77 -8.06 -1.55
C ALA A 132 -2.24 -9.35 -0.86
N GLU A 133 -1.38 -10.36 -0.74
CA GLU A 133 -1.70 -11.58 -0.01
C GLU A 133 -2.03 -11.29 1.47
N MET A 134 -1.23 -10.44 2.12
CA MET A 134 -1.47 -10.03 3.51
C MET A 134 -2.78 -9.26 3.67
N ALA A 135 -3.14 -8.41 2.71
CA ALA A 135 -4.37 -7.62 2.73
C ALA A 135 -5.63 -8.50 2.82
N LEU A 136 -5.62 -9.74 2.29
CA LEU A 136 -6.75 -10.67 2.35
C LEU A 136 -7.26 -10.92 3.76
N ARG A 137 -6.40 -10.84 4.78
CA ARG A 137 -6.77 -11.00 6.19
C ARG A 137 -7.62 -9.86 6.73
N PHE A 138 -7.59 -8.73 6.04
CA PHE A 138 -8.23 -7.47 6.42
C PHE A 138 -9.26 -7.01 5.39
N CYS A 139 -9.49 -7.83 4.35
CA CYS A 139 -10.54 -7.61 3.37
C CYS A 139 -11.89 -8.12 3.88
N HIS A 140 -12.93 -7.43 3.47
CA HIS A 140 -14.30 -7.91 3.47
C HIS A 140 -14.82 -8.02 2.02
N GLU A 141 -16.05 -8.46 1.82
CA GLU A 141 -16.61 -8.72 0.47
C GLU A 141 -16.66 -7.46 -0.42
N GLY A 142 -16.75 -6.28 0.18
CA GLY A 142 -16.75 -4.99 -0.52
C GLY A 142 -15.39 -4.33 -0.68
N SER A 143 -14.30 -4.95 -0.18
CA SER A 143 -12.97 -4.36 -0.24
C SER A 143 -12.42 -4.32 -1.66
N ILE A 144 -11.69 -3.25 -1.98
CA ILE A 144 -11.00 -3.07 -3.26
C ILE A 144 -9.51 -2.82 -3.01
N VAL A 145 -8.66 -3.45 -3.82
CA VAL A 145 -7.21 -3.27 -3.80
C VAL A 145 -6.77 -2.58 -5.08
N PHE A 146 -6.18 -1.40 -4.96
CA PHE A 146 -5.51 -0.66 -6.03
C PHE A 146 -4.03 -1.03 -6.06
N MET A 147 -3.58 -1.68 -7.11
CA MET A 147 -2.19 -2.11 -7.25
C MET A 147 -1.51 -1.37 -8.40
N GLN A 148 -0.56 -0.50 -8.05
CA GLN A 148 0.19 0.32 -9.00
C GLN A 148 1.22 -0.49 -9.80
N GLU A 149 1.59 0.02 -11.00
CA GLU A 149 2.56 -0.60 -11.92
C GLU A 149 2.23 -2.05 -12.30
N PHE A 150 0.96 -2.39 -12.45
CA PHE A 150 0.49 -3.75 -12.74
C PHE A 150 0.90 -4.28 -14.14
N TYR A 151 1.60 -3.48 -14.93
CA TYR A 151 2.25 -3.95 -16.18
C TYR A 151 3.40 -4.92 -15.92
N ARG A 152 3.90 -5.04 -14.70
CA ARG A 152 4.99 -5.95 -14.33
C ARG A 152 4.47 -7.39 -14.26
N ALA A 153 4.91 -8.25 -15.19
CA ALA A 153 4.41 -9.64 -15.32
C ALA A 153 4.43 -10.42 -13.98
N ARG A 154 5.43 -10.19 -13.12
CA ARG A 154 5.53 -10.84 -11.80
C ARG A 154 4.38 -10.50 -10.83
N TYR A 155 3.61 -9.44 -11.10
CA TYR A 155 2.48 -9.07 -10.25
C TYR A 155 1.22 -9.87 -10.57
N SER A 156 1.17 -10.56 -11.71
CA SER A 156 0.01 -11.38 -12.09
C SER A 156 -0.30 -12.52 -11.11
N VAL A 157 0.65 -12.92 -10.27
CA VAL A 157 0.43 -13.93 -9.21
C VAL A 157 -0.72 -13.57 -8.28
N VAL A 158 -1.01 -12.28 -8.08
CA VAL A 158 -2.13 -11.85 -7.22
C VAL A 158 -3.48 -12.27 -7.77
N LEU A 159 -3.59 -12.57 -9.07
CA LEU A 159 -4.81 -13.07 -9.69
C LEU A 159 -5.20 -14.49 -9.23
N GLU A 160 -4.33 -15.17 -8.50
CA GLU A 160 -4.70 -16.40 -7.78
C GLU A 160 -5.73 -16.10 -6.70
N TRP A 161 -5.59 -14.97 -6.00
CA TRP A 161 -6.41 -14.59 -4.84
C TRP A 161 -7.48 -13.54 -5.16
N TYR A 162 -7.23 -12.75 -6.19
CA TYR A 162 -8.08 -11.63 -6.59
C TYR A 162 -8.69 -11.82 -7.97
N GLU A 163 -9.85 -11.24 -8.19
CA GLU A 163 -10.42 -10.99 -9.50
C GLU A 163 -10.05 -9.56 -9.92
N MET A 164 -9.60 -9.39 -11.16
CA MET A 164 -9.40 -8.05 -11.72
C MET A 164 -10.74 -7.51 -12.15
N GLU A 165 -11.22 -6.49 -11.47
CA GLU A 165 -12.48 -5.81 -11.80
C GLU A 165 -12.29 -4.82 -12.93
N ASP A 166 -11.15 -4.10 -12.89
CA ASP A 166 -10.80 -3.11 -13.90
C ASP A 166 -9.28 -2.94 -13.99
N ARG A 167 -8.83 -2.27 -15.06
CA ARG A 167 -7.45 -1.83 -15.23
C ARG A 167 -7.43 -0.41 -15.75
N ILE A 168 -7.00 0.51 -14.91
CA ILE A 168 -6.92 1.94 -15.20
C ILE A 168 -5.44 2.29 -15.43
N GLU A 169 -5.07 2.53 -16.66
CA GLU A 169 -3.69 2.80 -17.06
C GLU A 169 -2.71 1.72 -16.53
N ASN A 170 -1.88 2.05 -15.56
CA ASN A 170 -0.91 1.15 -14.94
C ASN A 170 -1.40 0.53 -13.62
N MET A 171 -2.60 0.87 -13.18
CA MET A 171 -3.20 0.41 -11.93
C MET A 171 -4.20 -0.73 -12.18
N ALA A 172 -4.06 -1.84 -11.46
CA ALA A 172 -5.11 -2.85 -11.38
C ALA A 172 -6.08 -2.51 -10.25
N VAL A 173 -7.37 -2.72 -10.53
CA VAL A 173 -8.47 -2.66 -9.56
C VAL A 173 -8.87 -4.10 -9.26
N LEU A 174 -8.63 -4.55 -8.04
CA LEU A 174 -8.72 -5.95 -7.67
C LEU A 174 -9.77 -6.15 -6.58
N LYS A 175 -10.60 -7.17 -6.72
CA LYS A 175 -11.51 -7.65 -5.67
C LYS A 175 -11.05 -8.98 -5.10
N PRO A 176 -11.10 -9.19 -3.77
CA PRO A 176 -10.77 -10.47 -3.18
C PRO A 176 -11.79 -11.53 -3.60
N LYS A 177 -11.30 -12.68 -4.05
CA LYS A 177 -12.18 -13.84 -4.31
C LYS A 177 -12.79 -14.32 -2.99
N LYS A 178 -14.09 -14.57 -2.96
CA LYS A 178 -14.84 -14.97 -1.74
C LYS A 178 -14.18 -16.10 -0.93
N LYS A 179 -13.60 -17.09 -1.62
CA LYS A 179 -12.93 -18.24 -0.97
C LYS A 179 -11.68 -17.87 -0.18
N PHE A 180 -11.12 -16.66 -0.39
CA PHE A 180 -9.94 -16.16 0.31
C PHE A 180 -10.27 -15.07 1.36
N LEU A 181 -11.51 -14.67 1.51
CA LEU A 181 -11.92 -13.82 2.62
C LEU A 181 -11.62 -14.56 3.93
N ASN A 182 -10.95 -13.89 4.87
CA ASN A 182 -10.38 -14.46 6.09
C ASN A 182 -9.19 -15.42 5.84
N TRP A 183 -8.58 -15.35 4.65
CA TRP A 183 -7.36 -16.08 4.37
C TRP A 183 -6.31 -15.81 5.44
N ARG A 184 -5.67 -16.89 5.89
CA ARG A 184 -4.53 -16.79 6.79
C ARG A 184 -3.33 -17.36 6.05
N PRO A 185 -2.42 -16.49 5.53
CA PRO A 185 -1.18 -16.97 4.94
C PRO A 185 -0.49 -17.87 5.96
N LYS A 186 0.13 -18.95 5.49
CA LYS A 186 0.92 -19.82 6.38
C LYS A 186 2.01 -18.94 6.99
N ILE A 187 2.05 -18.89 8.32
CA ILE A 187 2.97 -18.05 9.12
C ILE A 187 4.43 -18.29 8.77
N GLU A 188 4.74 -19.47 8.21
CA GLU A 188 6.08 -19.86 7.74
C GLU A 188 6.66 -18.96 6.65
N MET A 189 5.84 -18.20 5.88
CA MET A 189 6.34 -17.28 4.85
C MET A 189 6.84 -15.95 5.41
N TYR A 190 6.38 -15.55 6.59
CA TYR A 190 6.72 -14.26 7.21
C TYR A 190 6.88 -14.47 8.72
N PRO A 191 8.02 -15.03 9.16
CA PRO A 191 8.25 -15.24 10.58
C PRO A 191 8.19 -13.90 11.30
N ASP A 192 7.41 -13.85 12.38
CA ASP A 192 7.43 -12.73 13.30
C ASP A 192 8.84 -12.63 13.87
N VAL A 193 9.47 -11.45 13.75
CA VAL A 193 10.78 -11.13 14.32
C VAL A 193 10.57 -10.38 15.62
#